data_412f49bca8e36caa066e2bad4a0d63e3
#
_entry.id   412f49bca8e36caa066e2bad4a0d63e3
#
_cell.length_a   1.000
_cell.length_b   1.000
_cell.length_c   1.000
_cell.angle_alpha   90.00
_cell.angle_beta   90.00
_cell.angle_gamma   90.00
#
_symmetry.space_group_name_H-M   'P 1'
#
loop_
_entity.id
_entity.type
_entity.pdbx_description
1 polymer ?
#
loop_
_entity_poly.entity_id
_entity_poly.type
_entity_poly.pdbx_seq_one_letter_code
_entity_poly.pdbx_strand_id
1 'polypeptide(L)'
;MASDAMTTTAPRFAAVGAGRMGRGIAIAFAYAGHRIALIDLRTRTDEAWQALHLEAQREIESSLAGLAQLGVLSAAQVPTIAARVVFVRADGAPAALAQAELVFEGVPETLQAKREAFEQLNRHCRDDAILTSTTSSILVTQIAELVRLPERFLNMHWLNPAYVIPVVELSCHAGTAPEVLARAKALMESIGKLPVVCGAAPGYIVPRLQALVMNEAARMIEEGAATAEEIDKATRYGLGLRFAALGVVEFIDFGGADILHHASREMAASIDPGRYTAPAIVNQMVAEGRLGLKTGSGFYDYADRDVAAYRRDVLSRTLGMLKHAGLWQPPADATTD
;
A
#
# COMPACT_ATOMS: atom_id res chain seq x y z
N MET A 1 6.50 -27.26 32.76
CA MET A 1 5.21 -27.42 32.06
C MET A 1 4.31 -26.30 32.50
N ALA A 2 4.38 -25.19 31.79
CA ALA A 2 3.40 -24.09 31.92
C ALA A 2 2.48 -24.22 30.70
N SER A 3 1.25 -24.66 30.97
CA SER A 3 0.14 -24.66 30.03
C SER A 3 -0.22 -23.20 29.78
N ASP A 4 0.24 -22.65 28.64
CA ASP A 4 -0.28 -21.39 28.11
C ASP A 4 -1.74 -21.64 27.72
N ALA A 5 -2.64 -21.36 28.65
CA ALA A 5 -4.05 -21.21 28.37
C ALA A 5 -4.17 -19.99 27.44
N MET A 6 -4.25 -20.26 26.14
CA MET A 6 -4.63 -19.25 25.15
C MET A 6 -5.96 -18.63 25.60
N THR A 7 -5.87 -17.50 26.28
CA THR A 7 -7.04 -16.69 26.60
C THR A 7 -7.76 -16.40 25.28
N THR A 8 -8.96 -16.96 25.14
CA THR A 8 -9.83 -16.82 23.96
C THR A 8 -10.48 -15.44 23.90
N THR A 9 -9.67 -14.38 23.94
CA THR A 9 -10.19 -13.03 23.75
C THR A 9 -10.70 -12.87 22.32
N ALA A 10 -11.89 -12.29 22.16
CA ALA A 10 -12.48 -12.02 20.86
C ALA A 10 -11.56 -11.13 20.02
N PRO A 11 -11.52 -11.32 18.66
CA PRO A 11 -10.70 -10.49 17.80
C PRO A 11 -11.09 -9.00 17.89
N ARG A 12 -10.09 -8.13 18.09
CA ARG A 12 -10.26 -6.67 18.09
C ARG A 12 -10.23 -6.06 16.69
N PHE A 13 -9.90 -6.86 15.67
CA PHE A 13 -9.78 -6.45 14.28
C PHE A 13 -10.70 -7.32 13.43
N ALA A 14 -11.29 -6.73 12.40
CA ALA A 14 -12.18 -7.44 11.48
C ALA A 14 -11.92 -7.05 10.03
N ALA A 15 -11.82 -8.07 9.16
CA ALA A 15 -11.85 -7.91 7.72
C ALA A 15 -13.19 -8.44 7.20
N VAL A 16 -13.98 -7.59 6.59
CA VAL A 16 -15.31 -7.88 6.04
C VAL A 16 -15.20 -8.14 4.55
N GLY A 17 -15.57 -9.34 4.13
CA GLY A 17 -15.35 -9.86 2.79
C GLY A 17 -14.19 -10.85 2.74
N ALA A 18 -14.50 -12.15 2.64
CA ALA A 18 -13.51 -13.24 2.61
C ALA A 18 -12.88 -13.43 1.20
N GLY A 19 -12.75 -12.35 0.43
CA GLY A 19 -12.05 -12.31 -0.84
C GLY A 19 -10.54 -12.10 -0.68
N ARG A 20 -9.83 -11.97 -1.81
CA ARG A 20 -8.37 -11.82 -1.86
C ARG A 20 -7.82 -10.74 -0.91
N MET A 21 -8.44 -9.54 -0.88
CA MET A 21 -7.96 -8.46 -0.04
C MET A 21 -8.20 -8.74 1.45
N GLY A 22 -9.39 -9.22 1.83
CA GLY A 22 -9.68 -9.58 3.22
C GLY A 22 -8.78 -10.69 3.75
N ARG A 23 -8.50 -11.72 2.94
CA ARG A 23 -7.54 -12.80 3.27
C ARG A 23 -6.12 -12.24 3.45
N GLY A 24 -5.68 -11.37 2.53
CA GLY A 24 -4.36 -10.74 2.61
C GLY A 24 -4.18 -9.85 3.83
N ILE A 25 -5.18 -9.06 4.20
CA ILE A 25 -5.20 -8.26 5.44
C ILE A 25 -5.20 -9.16 6.66
N ALA A 26 -6.00 -10.23 6.65
CA ALA A 26 -6.04 -11.19 7.74
C ALA A 26 -4.67 -11.84 7.98
N ILE A 27 -3.95 -12.23 6.89
CA ILE A 27 -2.57 -12.74 6.99
C ILE A 27 -1.64 -11.68 7.61
N ALA A 28 -1.71 -10.41 7.18
CA ALA A 28 -0.84 -9.37 7.71
C ALA A 28 -1.00 -9.18 9.23
N PHE A 29 -2.24 -9.14 9.72
CA PHE A 29 -2.53 -9.05 11.16
C PHE A 29 -2.13 -10.31 11.92
N ALA A 30 -2.45 -11.48 11.37
CA ALA A 30 -2.09 -12.77 11.98
C ALA A 30 -0.56 -12.95 12.08
N TYR A 31 0.18 -12.56 11.04
CA TYR A 31 1.64 -12.56 11.01
C TYR A 31 2.22 -11.63 12.10
N ALA A 32 1.63 -10.45 12.29
CA ALA A 32 2.01 -9.51 13.33
C ALA A 32 1.59 -9.93 14.77
N GLY A 33 1.00 -11.10 14.93
CA GLY A 33 0.64 -11.67 16.24
C GLY A 33 -0.79 -11.40 16.70
N HIS A 34 -1.60 -10.71 15.90
CA HIS A 34 -2.97 -10.36 16.25
C HIS A 34 -3.98 -11.40 15.78
N ARG A 35 -5.04 -11.63 16.61
CA ARG A 35 -6.23 -12.30 16.13
C ARG A 35 -7.10 -11.35 15.33
N ILE A 36 -7.63 -11.81 14.19
CA ILE A 36 -8.49 -11.03 13.30
C ILE A 36 -9.70 -11.86 12.86
N ALA A 37 -10.89 -11.27 12.88
CA ALA A 37 -12.09 -11.87 12.32
C ALA A 37 -12.11 -11.67 10.79
N LEU A 38 -12.22 -12.75 10.04
CA LEU A 38 -12.48 -12.71 8.60
C LEU A 38 -13.95 -13.05 8.38
N ILE A 39 -14.75 -12.02 8.08
CA ILE A 39 -16.21 -12.04 8.11
C ILE A 39 -16.77 -12.15 6.69
N ASP A 40 -17.64 -13.14 6.45
CA ASP A 40 -18.51 -13.15 5.28
C ASP A 40 -19.93 -12.72 5.68
N LEU A 41 -20.35 -11.55 5.18
CA LEU A 41 -21.70 -11.00 5.46
C LEU A 41 -22.81 -11.66 4.66
N ARG A 42 -22.48 -12.48 3.65
CA ARG A 42 -23.49 -13.12 2.82
C ARG A 42 -24.08 -14.34 3.53
N THR A 43 -25.39 -14.43 3.55
CA THR A 43 -26.08 -15.65 3.95
C THR A 43 -25.80 -16.74 2.94
N ARG A 44 -25.22 -17.86 3.39
CA ARG A 44 -24.86 -19.02 2.57
C ARG A 44 -25.48 -20.28 3.13
N THR A 45 -25.68 -21.29 2.25
CA THR A 45 -25.92 -22.65 2.72
C THR A 45 -24.67 -23.17 3.45
N ASP A 46 -24.83 -24.22 4.23
CA ASP A 46 -23.70 -24.81 4.97
C ASP A 46 -22.60 -25.33 4.03
N GLU A 47 -22.97 -25.93 2.91
CA GLU A 47 -22.03 -26.40 1.90
C GLU A 47 -21.25 -25.24 1.26
N ALA A 48 -21.94 -24.15 0.89
CA ALA A 48 -21.32 -22.99 0.30
C ALA A 48 -20.40 -22.24 1.30
N TRP A 49 -20.78 -22.22 2.57
CA TRP A 49 -19.92 -21.71 3.62
C TRP A 49 -18.68 -22.56 3.83
N GLN A 50 -18.83 -23.87 3.95
CA GLN A 50 -17.71 -24.80 4.12
C GLN A 50 -16.73 -24.70 2.94
N ALA A 51 -17.24 -24.63 1.70
CA ALA A 51 -16.40 -24.45 0.51
C ALA A 51 -15.59 -23.15 0.57
N LEU A 52 -16.21 -22.02 0.90
CA LEU A 52 -15.53 -20.72 1.06
C LEU A 52 -14.49 -20.77 2.18
N HIS A 53 -14.85 -21.34 3.33
CA HIS A 53 -13.96 -21.46 4.49
C HIS A 53 -12.71 -22.28 4.14
N LEU A 54 -12.89 -23.47 3.56
CA LEU A 54 -11.78 -24.33 3.15
C LEU A 54 -10.89 -23.68 2.09
N GLU A 55 -11.49 -22.99 1.12
CA GLU A 55 -10.72 -22.25 0.11
C GLU A 55 -9.88 -21.15 0.75
N ALA A 56 -10.50 -20.32 1.61
CA ALA A 56 -9.81 -19.21 2.26
C ALA A 56 -8.70 -19.71 3.22
N GLN A 57 -8.97 -20.79 3.97
CA GLN A 57 -7.99 -21.42 4.84
C GLN A 57 -6.78 -21.93 4.03
N ARG A 58 -7.02 -22.66 2.93
CA ARG A 58 -5.95 -23.17 2.06
C ARG A 58 -5.12 -22.05 1.46
N GLU A 59 -5.74 -20.96 1.02
CA GLU A 59 -5.01 -19.80 0.47
C GLU A 59 -4.14 -19.14 1.55
N ILE A 60 -4.66 -18.95 2.77
CA ILE A 60 -3.90 -18.38 3.89
C ILE A 60 -2.71 -19.29 4.25
N GLU A 61 -2.94 -20.60 4.41
CA GLU A 61 -1.89 -21.55 4.73
C GLU A 61 -0.84 -21.65 3.62
N SER A 62 -1.26 -21.67 2.35
CA SER A 62 -0.37 -21.68 1.18
C SER A 62 0.48 -20.41 1.10
N SER A 63 -0.11 -19.23 1.36
CA SER A 63 0.62 -17.96 1.39
C SER A 63 1.69 -17.93 2.49
N LEU A 64 1.34 -18.40 3.69
CA LEU A 64 2.28 -18.52 4.82
C LEU A 64 3.36 -19.57 4.55
N ALA A 65 3.01 -20.71 3.94
CA ALA A 65 3.97 -21.74 3.55
C ALA A 65 4.96 -21.21 2.49
N GLY A 66 4.50 -20.38 1.54
CA GLY A 66 5.37 -19.69 0.60
C GLY A 66 6.38 -18.78 1.29
N LEU A 67 5.96 -18.03 2.31
CA LEU A 67 6.88 -17.22 3.13
C LEU A 67 7.88 -18.08 3.91
N ALA A 68 7.46 -19.27 4.38
CA ALA A 68 8.35 -20.21 5.05
C ALA A 68 9.40 -20.78 4.08
N GLN A 69 9.03 -21.11 2.85
CA GLN A 69 9.98 -21.57 1.83
C GLN A 69 11.02 -20.50 1.47
N LEU A 70 10.66 -19.23 1.59
CA LEU A 70 11.57 -18.08 1.39
C LEU A 70 12.37 -17.72 2.66
N GLY A 71 12.26 -18.50 3.74
CA GLY A 71 12.99 -18.27 4.98
C GLY A 71 12.51 -17.09 5.83
N VAL A 72 11.33 -16.53 5.50
CA VAL A 72 10.75 -15.39 6.24
C VAL A 72 10.18 -15.82 7.60
N LEU A 73 9.69 -17.05 7.69
CA LEU A 73 9.21 -17.69 8.92
C LEU A 73 9.55 -19.21 8.87
N SER A 74 9.46 -19.89 10.00
CA SER A 74 9.65 -21.35 10.04
C SER A 74 8.35 -22.07 9.64
N ALA A 75 8.46 -23.26 9.03
CA ALA A 75 7.31 -24.08 8.69
C ALA A 75 6.43 -24.41 9.93
N ALA A 76 7.02 -24.54 11.10
CA ALA A 76 6.32 -24.78 12.37
C ALA A 76 5.44 -23.59 12.82
N GLN A 77 5.73 -22.38 12.37
CA GLN A 77 4.93 -21.17 12.68
C GLN A 77 3.66 -21.05 11.82
N VAL A 78 3.61 -21.70 10.65
CA VAL A 78 2.48 -21.59 9.71
C VAL A 78 1.13 -21.90 10.39
N PRO A 79 0.92 -23.05 11.03
CA PRO A 79 -0.37 -23.35 11.65
C PRO A 79 -0.70 -22.40 12.81
N THR A 80 0.28 -21.98 13.58
CA THR A 80 0.09 -21.04 14.70
C THR A 80 -0.34 -19.66 14.21
N ILE A 81 0.23 -19.17 13.10
CA ILE A 81 -0.14 -17.88 12.50
C ILE A 81 -1.54 -18.01 11.86
N ALA A 82 -1.79 -19.06 11.07
CA ALA A 82 -3.08 -19.28 10.43
C ALA A 82 -4.24 -19.36 11.44
N ALA A 83 -4.04 -20.01 12.61
CA ALA A 83 -5.03 -20.12 13.67
C ALA A 83 -5.44 -18.77 14.31
N ARG A 84 -4.73 -17.69 14.06
CA ARG A 84 -5.13 -16.33 14.48
C ARG A 84 -6.23 -15.74 13.61
N VAL A 85 -6.45 -16.27 12.41
CA VAL A 85 -7.58 -15.85 11.55
C VAL A 85 -8.82 -16.62 11.97
N VAL A 86 -9.81 -15.89 12.47
CA VAL A 86 -11.09 -16.43 12.94
C VAL A 86 -12.13 -16.21 11.85
N PHE A 87 -12.57 -17.30 11.21
CA PHE A 87 -13.61 -17.24 10.19
C PHE A 87 -14.99 -17.04 10.82
N VAL A 88 -15.75 -16.07 10.33
CA VAL A 88 -17.06 -15.69 10.88
C VAL A 88 -18.11 -15.68 9.78
N ARG A 89 -19.20 -16.42 9.99
CA ARG A 89 -20.40 -16.41 9.12
C ARG A 89 -21.24 -15.17 9.36
N ALA A 90 -22.22 -14.95 8.48
CA ALA A 90 -23.15 -13.82 8.56
C ALA A 90 -23.92 -13.77 9.89
N ASP A 91 -24.31 -14.89 10.45
CA ASP A 91 -25.02 -14.98 11.75
C ASP A 91 -24.14 -14.63 12.95
N GLY A 92 -22.84 -14.90 12.87
CA GLY A 92 -21.85 -14.51 13.88
C GLY A 92 -21.31 -13.08 13.70
N ALA A 93 -21.55 -12.45 12.55
CA ALA A 93 -21.01 -11.12 12.23
C ALA A 93 -21.38 -10.04 13.26
N PRO A 94 -22.63 -9.93 13.78
CA PRO A 94 -23.00 -8.94 14.77
C PRO A 94 -22.11 -8.98 16.03
N ALA A 95 -21.85 -10.15 16.55
CA ALA A 95 -21.03 -10.33 17.75
C ALA A 95 -19.56 -10.00 17.49
N ALA A 96 -19.01 -10.36 16.34
CA ALA A 96 -17.64 -10.06 15.95
C ALA A 96 -17.44 -8.55 15.71
N LEU A 97 -18.36 -7.90 15.02
CA LEU A 97 -18.32 -6.47 14.74
C LEU A 97 -18.45 -5.62 16.00
N ALA A 98 -19.28 -6.05 16.97
CA ALA A 98 -19.43 -5.36 18.25
C ALA A 98 -18.14 -5.34 19.11
N GLN A 99 -17.18 -6.23 18.84
CA GLN A 99 -15.90 -6.27 19.53
C GLN A 99 -14.78 -5.57 18.75
N ALA A 100 -14.99 -5.30 17.45
CA ALA A 100 -13.96 -4.76 16.59
C ALA A 100 -13.68 -3.29 16.87
N GLU A 101 -12.40 -2.94 16.99
CA GLU A 101 -11.90 -1.56 17.12
C GLU A 101 -11.51 -0.95 15.77
N LEU A 102 -11.18 -1.82 14.81
CA LEU A 102 -10.85 -1.45 13.44
C LEU A 102 -11.45 -2.48 12.50
N VAL A 103 -12.21 -2.01 11.52
CA VAL A 103 -12.89 -2.84 10.53
C VAL A 103 -12.47 -2.43 9.12
N PHE A 104 -12.00 -3.41 8.36
CA PHE A 104 -11.65 -3.28 6.94
C PHE A 104 -12.80 -3.80 6.08
N GLU A 105 -13.52 -2.92 5.41
CA GLU A 105 -14.50 -3.32 4.41
C GLU A 105 -13.76 -3.65 3.10
N GLY A 106 -13.89 -4.88 2.64
CA GLY A 106 -13.29 -5.45 1.43
C GLY A 106 -14.29 -6.25 0.59
N VAL A 107 -15.57 -5.79 0.54
CA VAL A 107 -16.60 -6.36 -0.32
C VAL A 107 -16.38 -5.95 -1.79
N PRO A 108 -17.13 -6.51 -2.77
CA PRO A 108 -16.96 -6.16 -4.19
C PRO A 108 -17.01 -4.65 -4.46
N GLU A 109 -16.26 -4.21 -5.47
CA GLU A 109 -15.99 -2.81 -5.80
C GLU A 109 -17.17 -2.14 -6.51
N THR A 110 -18.34 -2.16 -5.86
CA THR A 110 -19.55 -1.46 -6.30
C THR A 110 -20.18 -0.71 -5.13
N LEU A 111 -20.75 0.48 -5.40
CA LEU A 111 -21.44 1.27 -4.37
C LEU A 111 -22.58 0.49 -3.72
N GLN A 112 -23.27 -0.37 -4.47
CA GLN A 112 -24.36 -1.17 -3.92
C GLN A 112 -23.85 -2.18 -2.89
N ALA A 113 -22.79 -2.95 -3.20
CA ALA A 113 -22.22 -3.90 -2.26
C ALA A 113 -21.67 -3.21 -1.01
N LYS A 114 -21.03 -2.02 -1.18
CA LYS A 114 -20.56 -1.22 -0.07
C LYS A 114 -21.70 -0.67 0.78
N ARG A 115 -22.77 -0.20 0.19
CA ARG A 115 -23.98 0.23 0.92
C ARG A 115 -24.51 -0.89 1.81
N GLU A 116 -24.72 -2.07 1.27
CA GLU A 116 -25.18 -3.25 2.02
C GLU A 116 -24.24 -3.62 3.16
N ALA A 117 -22.92 -3.55 2.92
CA ALA A 117 -21.92 -3.81 3.95
C ALA A 117 -21.97 -2.73 5.05
N PHE A 118 -21.96 -1.44 4.68
CA PHE A 118 -22.01 -0.35 5.66
C PHE A 118 -23.31 -0.29 6.45
N GLU A 119 -24.43 -0.73 5.90
CA GLU A 119 -25.67 -0.92 6.68
C GLU A 119 -25.48 -1.89 7.84
N GLN A 120 -24.76 -2.99 7.64
CA GLN A 120 -24.43 -3.94 8.69
C GLN A 120 -23.40 -3.35 9.67
N LEU A 121 -22.35 -2.70 9.17
CA LEU A 121 -21.32 -2.07 10.00
C LEU A 121 -21.92 -0.99 10.90
N ASN A 122 -22.77 -0.11 10.36
CA ASN A 122 -23.46 0.95 11.10
C ASN A 122 -24.37 0.42 12.20
N ARG A 123 -24.94 -0.77 12.02
CA ARG A 123 -25.84 -1.42 12.97
C ARG A 123 -25.10 -2.11 14.11
N HIS A 124 -23.95 -2.71 13.81
CA HIS A 124 -23.32 -3.68 14.71
C HIS A 124 -21.97 -3.25 15.27
N CYS A 125 -21.25 -2.33 14.60
CA CYS A 125 -19.99 -1.81 15.13
C CYS A 125 -20.24 -0.84 16.29
N ARG A 126 -19.32 -0.86 17.25
CA ARG A 126 -19.28 0.09 18.34
C ARG A 126 -19.01 1.51 17.84
N ASP A 127 -19.46 2.53 18.56
CA ASP A 127 -19.36 3.93 18.13
C ASP A 127 -17.92 4.47 18.08
N ASP A 128 -16.99 3.86 18.81
CA ASP A 128 -15.57 4.24 18.80
C ASP A 128 -14.71 3.38 17.86
N ALA A 129 -15.32 2.46 17.10
CA ALA A 129 -14.62 1.69 16.06
C ALA A 129 -14.19 2.59 14.89
N ILE A 130 -13.00 2.35 14.36
CA ILE A 130 -12.56 2.93 13.10
C ILE A 130 -13.10 2.05 11.98
N LEU A 131 -13.91 2.63 11.09
CA LEU A 131 -14.40 1.96 9.90
C LEU A 131 -13.56 2.36 8.69
N THR A 132 -13.18 1.39 7.86
CA THR A 132 -12.37 1.67 6.68
C THR A 132 -12.89 0.92 5.46
N SER A 133 -12.61 1.45 4.27
CA SER A 133 -12.82 0.72 3.02
C SER A 133 -11.48 0.47 2.33
N THR A 134 -11.34 -0.73 1.75
CA THR A 134 -10.16 -1.11 0.97
C THR A 134 -10.31 -0.79 -0.52
N THR A 135 -11.27 0.02 -0.88
CA THR A 135 -11.59 0.42 -2.27
C THR A 135 -10.36 0.95 -2.99
N SER A 136 -10.22 0.61 -4.28
CA SER A 136 -9.16 1.14 -5.15
C SER A 136 -9.62 2.31 -6.01
N SER A 137 -10.94 2.49 -6.19
CA SER A 137 -11.49 3.41 -7.18
C SER A 137 -12.53 4.39 -6.63
N ILE A 138 -13.26 4.03 -5.55
CA ILE A 138 -14.34 4.86 -5.03
C ILE A 138 -13.79 5.89 -4.06
N LEU A 139 -14.14 7.16 -4.26
CA LEU A 139 -13.67 8.25 -3.40
C LEU A 139 -14.13 8.05 -1.94
N VAL A 140 -13.25 8.41 -1.02
CA VAL A 140 -13.56 8.38 0.42
C VAL A 140 -14.79 9.22 0.77
N THR A 141 -15.02 10.34 0.06
CA THR A 141 -16.18 11.20 0.24
C THR A 141 -17.50 10.49 -0.10
N GLN A 142 -17.50 9.65 -1.14
CA GLN A 142 -18.69 8.90 -1.56
C GLN A 142 -19.04 7.77 -0.57
N ILE A 143 -18.02 7.11 -0.01
CA ILE A 143 -18.26 6.04 0.97
C ILE A 143 -18.60 6.65 2.34
N ALA A 144 -18.03 7.79 2.71
CA ALA A 144 -18.36 8.48 3.96
C ALA A 144 -19.85 8.80 4.10
N GLU A 145 -20.55 9.02 2.99
CA GLU A 145 -22.01 9.22 2.99
C GLU A 145 -22.81 7.97 3.40
N LEU A 146 -22.18 6.80 3.36
CA LEU A 146 -22.78 5.52 3.80
C LEU A 146 -22.54 5.23 5.28
N VAL A 147 -21.65 6.00 5.93
CA VAL A 147 -21.18 5.74 7.31
C VAL A 147 -21.96 6.60 8.30
N ARG A 148 -22.51 5.97 9.34
CA ARG A 148 -23.29 6.65 10.40
C ARG A 148 -22.49 7.70 11.17
N LEU A 149 -21.22 7.40 11.46
CA LEU A 149 -20.27 8.27 12.16
C LEU A 149 -19.07 8.54 11.23
N PRO A 150 -19.22 9.42 10.22
CA PRO A 150 -18.22 9.60 9.18
C PRO A 150 -16.88 10.16 9.72
N GLU A 151 -16.88 10.82 10.87
CA GLU A 151 -15.65 11.28 11.53
C GLU A 151 -14.71 10.12 11.93
N ARG A 152 -15.24 8.87 11.99
CA ARG A 152 -14.48 7.66 12.28
C ARG A 152 -14.12 6.84 11.05
N PHE A 153 -14.31 7.42 9.87
CA PHE A 153 -14.11 6.73 8.61
C PHE A 153 -12.97 7.32 7.80
N LEU A 154 -12.21 6.44 7.13
CA LEU A 154 -11.24 6.77 6.10
C LEU A 154 -11.11 5.57 5.13
N ASN A 155 -10.63 5.81 3.91
CA ASN A 155 -10.20 4.70 3.07
C ASN A 155 -8.79 4.25 3.48
N MET A 156 -8.59 2.93 3.55
CA MET A 156 -7.29 2.29 3.71
C MET A 156 -7.02 1.39 2.51
N HIS A 157 -6.33 1.93 1.52
CA HIS A 157 -6.00 1.23 0.30
C HIS A 157 -4.75 0.38 0.51
N TRP A 158 -4.92 -0.94 0.43
CA TRP A 158 -3.85 -1.91 0.55
C TRP A 158 -3.36 -2.35 -0.83
N LEU A 159 -2.06 -2.51 -0.97
CA LEU A 159 -1.44 -3.02 -2.19
C LEU A 159 -1.26 -4.54 -2.11
N ASN A 160 -1.57 -5.24 -3.19
CA ASN A 160 -1.48 -6.70 -3.23
C ASN A 160 -0.04 -7.16 -3.58
N PRO A 161 0.50 -8.20 -2.89
CA PRO A 161 -0.05 -8.93 -1.76
C PRO A 161 0.01 -8.13 -0.44
N ALA A 162 -1.15 -7.99 0.23
CA ALA A 162 -1.29 -7.12 1.39
C ALA A 162 -0.37 -7.49 2.57
N TYR A 163 0.00 -8.76 2.70
CA TYR A 163 0.91 -9.25 3.74
C TYR A 163 2.40 -9.04 3.41
N VAL A 164 2.74 -8.72 2.14
CA VAL A 164 4.12 -8.46 1.69
C VAL A 164 4.38 -6.97 1.52
N ILE A 165 3.52 -6.29 0.75
CA ILE A 165 3.74 -4.87 0.43
C ILE A 165 3.57 -4.02 1.70
N PRO A 166 4.57 -3.20 2.06
CA PRO A 166 4.52 -2.45 3.32
C PRO A 166 3.56 -1.25 3.28
N VAL A 167 3.37 -0.62 2.13
CA VAL A 167 2.59 0.62 2.02
C VAL A 167 1.09 0.37 2.16
N VAL A 168 0.44 1.21 2.98
CA VAL A 168 -1.03 1.34 3.06
C VAL A 168 -1.37 2.82 2.89
N GLU A 169 -2.15 3.15 1.87
CA GLU A 169 -2.56 4.53 1.59
C GLU A 169 -3.80 4.89 2.38
N LEU A 170 -3.71 5.93 3.20
CA LEU A 170 -4.77 6.43 4.05
C LEU A 170 -5.39 7.68 3.41
N SER A 171 -6.60 7.57 2.86
CA SER A 171 -7.30 8.72 2.28
C SER A 171 -8.42 9.18 3.22
N CYS A 172 -8.31 10.42 3.68
CA CYS A 172 -9.27 11.06 4.57
C CYS A 172 -10.21 11.98 3.79
N HIS A 173 -11.44 12.13 4.27
CA HIS A 173 -12.34 13.22 3.86
C HIS A 173 -12.27 14.36 4.89
N ALA A 174 -12.86 15.51 4.58
CA ALA A 174 -12.79 16.71 5.43
C ALA A 174 -13.37 16.52 6.85
N GLY A 175 -14.26 15.54 7.03
CA GLY A 175 -14.86 15.22 8.33
C GLY A 175 -14.14 14.13 9.11
N THR A 176 -13.10 13.48 8.57
CA THR A 176 -12.34 12.47 9.31
C THR A 176 -11.63 13.11 10.51
N ALA A 177 -11.88 12.60 11.71
CA ALA A 177 -11.30 13.17 12.93
C ALA A 177 -9.77 12.94 12.97
N PRO A 178 -8.97 13.95 13.36
CA PRO A 178 -7.51 13.84 13.40
C PRO A 178 -7.00 12.69 14.28
N GLU A 179 -7.65 12.43 15.40
CA GLU A 179 -7.30 11.33 16.30
C GLU A 179 -7.58 9.95 15.68
N VAL A 180 -8.57 9.84 14.80
CA VAL A 180 -8.85 8.61 14.04
C VAL A 180 -7.72 8.32 13.07
N LEU A 181 -7.27 9.33 12.33
CA LEU A 181 -6.11 9.21 11.44
C LEU A 181 -4.83 8.84 12.23
N ALA A 182 -4.58 9.52 13.35
CA ALA A 182 -3.41 9.24 14.19
C ALA A 182 -3.42 7.80 14.72
N ARG A 183 -4.57 7.34 15.22
CA ARG A 183 -4.76 5.96 15.69
C ARG A 183 -4.62 4.93 14.56
N ALA A 184 -5.17 5.22 13.38
CA ALA A 184 -5.04 4.38 12.19
C ALA A 184 -3.57 4.22 11.75
N LYS A 185 -2.82 5.33 11.72
CA LYS A 185 -1.37 5.29 11.43
C LYS A 185 -0.62 4.43 12.44
N ALA A 186 -0.79 4.68 13.73
CA ALA A 186 -0.12 3.91 14.78
C ALA A 186 -0.42 2.41 14.72
N LEU A 187 -1.67 2.03 14.40
CA LEU A 187 -2.05 0.63 14.20
C LEU A 187 -1.35 0.01 12.99
N MET A 188 -1.25 0.72 11.87
CA MET A 188 -0.52 0.22 10.70
C MET A 188 0.97 0.06 11.00
N GLU A 189 1.59 1.04 11.63
CA GLU A 189 2.99 0.99 12.06
C GLU A 189 3.26 -0.18 13.01
N SER A 190 2.34 -0.47 13.93
CA SER A 190 2.48 -1.57 14.90
C SER A 190 2.51 -2.97 14.26
N ILE A 191 1.97 -3.11 13.06
CA ILE A 191 2.00 -4.36 12.28
C ILE A 191 3.06 -4.33 11.16
N GLY A 192 4.01 -3.39 11.23
CA GLY A 192 5.11 -3.27 10.27
C GLY A 192 4.70 -2.67 8.91
N LYS A 193 3.56 -1.98 8.83
CA LYS A 193 3.15 -1.26 7.62
C LYS A 193 3.62 0.19 7.65
N LEU A 194 3.74 0.78 6.46
CA LEU A 194 4.09 2.17 6.22
C LEU A 194 2.83 2.92 5.79
N PRO A 195 2.12 3.61 6.70
CA PRO A 195 0.94 4.38 6.35
C PRO A 195 1.34 5.65 5.59
N VAL A 196 0.75 5.85 4.41
CA VAL A 196 0.95 7.03 3.55
C VAL A 196 -0.35 7.81 3.46
N VAL A 197 -0.36 9.04 3.96
CA VAL A 197 -1.56 9.88 3.96
C VAL A 197 -1.71 10.61 2.62
N CYS A 198 -2.89 10.53 2.03
CA CYS A 198 -3.24 11.25 0.80
C CYS A 198 -4.63 11.91 0.93
N GLY A 199 -4.87 12.92 0.11
CA GLY A 199 -6.17 13.59 0.02
C GLY A 199 -7.24 12.73 -0.66
N ALA A 200 -8.47 13.20 -0.62
CA ALA A 200 -9.61 12.61 -1.31
C ALA A 200 -9.51 12.84 -2.84
N ALA A 201 -8.59 12.15 -3.50
CA ALA A 201 -8.34 12.26 -4.93
C ALA A 201 -8.47 10.89 -5.62
N PRO A 202 -8.94 10.85 -6.88
CA PRO A 202 -9.03 9.59 -7.63
C PRO A 202 -7.66 8.93 -7.80
N GLY A 203 -7.62 7.61 -7.57
CA GLY A 203 -6.45 6.77 -7.86
C GLY A 203 -5.33 6.86 -6.83
N TYR A 204 -5.56 7.45 -5.65
CA TYR A 204 -4.53 7.56 -4.60
C TYR A 204 -3.17 8.04 -5.16
N ILE A 205 -2.05 7.64 -4.56
CA ILE A 205 -0.70 7.95 -5.06
C ILE A 205 -0.19 6.80 -5.94
N VAL A 206 -0.13 5.58 -5.38
CA VAL A 206 0.51 4.44 -6.06
C VAL A 206 -0.24 4.03 -7.33
N PRO A 207 -1.55 3.75 -7.32
CA PRO A 207 -2.26 3.37 -8.54
C PRO A 207 -2.22 4.45 -9.62
N ARG A 208 -2.27 5.74 -9.24
CA ARG A 208 -2.22 6.85 -10.18
C ARG A 208 -0.88 6.93 -10.91
N LEU A 209 0.23 6.85 -10.18
CA LEU A 209 1.58 6.84 -10.77
C LEU A 209 1.83 5.56 -11.55
N GLN A 210 1.39 4.43 -11.03
CA GLN A 210 1.53 3.12 -11.68
C GLN A 210 0.79 3.10 -13.03
N ALA A 211 -0.45 3.55 -13.09
CA ALA A 211 -1.22 3.60 -14.32
C ALA A 211 -0.55 4.50 -15.38
N LEU A 212 0.01 5.65 -14.97
CA LEU A 212 0.73 6.54 -15.86
C LEU A 212 1.94 5.85 -16.51
N VAL A 213 2.78 5.21 -15.68
CA VAL A 213 3.98 4.49 -16.16
C VAL A 213 3.61 3.29 -17.04
N MET A 214 2.60 2.50 -16.65
CA MET A 214 2.16 1.33 -17.42
C MET A 214 1.56 1.71 -18.78
N ASN A 215 0.75 2.77 -18.83
CA ASN A 215 0.20 3.28 -20.08
C ASN A 215 1.31 3.79 -21.03
N GLU A 216 2.31 4.47 -20.47
CA GLU A 216 3.44 4.95 -21.28
C GLU A 216 4.29 3.78 -21.81
N ALA A 217 4.58 2.78 -21.00
CA ALA A 217 5.27 1.58 -21.44
C ALA A 217 4.54 0.86 -22.59
N ALA A 218 3.20 0.77 -22.51
CA ALA A 218 2.39 0.20 -23.58
C ALA A 218 2.46 1.02 -24.88
N ARG A 219 2.42 2.36 -24.79
CA ARG A 219 2.58 3.25 -25.95
C ARG A 219 3.95 3.11 -26.61
N MET A 220 5.01 3.01 -25.82
CA MET A 220 6.36 2.79 -26.36
C MET A 220 6.45 1.51 -27.22
N ILE A 221 5.72 0.46 -26.86
CA ILE A 221 5.61 -0.76 -27.67
C ILE A 221 4.82 -0.49 -28.96
N GLU A 222 3.67 0.17 -28.89
CA GLU A 222 2.85 0.55 -30.04
C GLU A 222 3.62 1.41 -31.04
N GLU A 223 4.40 2.37 -30.54
CA GLU A 223 5.23 3.29 -31.32
C GLU A 223 6.50 2.61 -31.88
N GLY A 224 6.79 1.37 -31.48
CA GLY A 224 8.01 0.66 -31.89
C GLY A 224 9.29 1.23 -31.29
N ALA A 225 9.19 2.01 -30.22
CA ALA A 225 10.34 2.64 -29.56
C ALA A 225 11.24 1.62 -28.85
N ALA A 226 10.66 0.57 -28.27
CA ALA A 226 11.39 -0.53 -27.65
C ALA A 226 10.53 -1.79 -27.53
N THR A 227 11.18 -2.95 -27.34
CA THR A 227 10.48 -4.20 -27.02
C THR A 227 10.04 -4.24 -25.56
N ALA A 228 9.04 -5.07 -25.24
CA ALA A 228 8.59 -5.28 -23.85
C ALA A 228 9.76 -5.70 -22.93
N GLU A 229 10.66 -6.57 -23.42
CA GLU A 229 11.81 -7.03 -22.66
C GLU A 229 12.77 -5.87 -22.30
N GLU A 230 13.05 -4.98 -23.25
CA GLU A 230 13.95 -3.85 -23.02
C GLU A 230 13.31 -2.80 -22.10
N ILE A 231 12.01 -2.58 -22.22
CA ILE A 231 11.25 -1.70 -21.29
C ILE A 231 11.30 -2.29 -19.87
N ASP A 232 11.10 -3.60 -19.70
CA ASP A 232 11.18 -4.27 -18.42
C ASP A 232 12.58 -4.19 -17.78
N LYS A 233 13.65 -4.34 -18.56
CA LYS A 233 15.03 -4.14 -18.10
C LYS A 233 15.23 -2.69 -17.65
N ALA A 234 14.83 -1.72 -18.44
CA ALA A 234 14.99 -0.30 -18.16
C ALA A 234 14.18 0.13 -16.92
N THR A 235 12.93 -0.31 -16.81
CA THR A 235 12.08 0.03 -15.66
C THR A 235 12.53 -0.65 -14.38
N ARG A 236 12.92 -1.91 -14.42
CA ARG A 236 13.40 -2.65 -13.24
C ARG A 236 14.72 -2.10 -12.70
N TYR A 237 15.71 -1.94 -13.57
CA TYR A 237 17.09 -1.64 -13.17
C TYR A 237 17.47 -0.16 -13.32
N GLY A 238 16.78 0.59 -14.15
CA GLY A 238 16.97 2.03 -14.31
C GLY A 238 16.04 2.84 -13.42
N LEU A 239 14.74 2.66 -13.57
CA LEU A 239 13.73 3.45 -12.86
C LEU A 239 13.50 2.92 -11.43
N GLY A 240 13.24 1.62 -11.29
CA GLY A 240 12.86 0.99 -10.03
C GLY A 240 13.93 1.13 -8.94
N LEU A 241 15.20 0.87 -9.25
CA LEU A 241 16.30 1.05 -8.29
C LEU A 241 16.46 2.50 -7.83
N ARG A 242 16.28 3.47 -8.73
CA ARG A 242 16.35 4.88 -8.37
C ARG A 242 15.22 5.28 -7.44
N PHE A 243 13.99 4.87 -7.75
CA PHE A 243 12.82 5.19 -6.93
C PHE A 243 12.74 4.41 -5.62
N ALA A 244 13.44 3.30 -5.50
CA ALA A 244 13.65 2.61 -4.23
C ALA A 244 14.70 3.31 -3.34
N ALA A 245 15.69 3.98 -3.94
CA ALA A 245 16.69 4.76 -3.19
C ALA A 245 16.20 6.16 -2.83
N LEU A 246 15.47 6.81 -3.76
CA LEU A 246 14.89 8.15 -3.66
C LEU A 246 13.42 8.08 -4.08
N GLY A 247 12.51 8.71 -3.34
CA GLY A 247 11.15 8.90 -3.81
C GLY A 247 11.12 9.75 -5.09
N VAL A 248 10.04 9.62 -5.88
CA VAL A 248 9.92 10.32 -7.18
C VAL A 248 10.11 11.84 -7.05
N VAL A 249 9.50 12.45 -6.04
CA VAL A 249 9.61 13.92 -5.81
C VAL A 249 11.00 14.28 -5.29
N GLU A 250 11.56 13.46 -4.40
CA GLU A 250 12.93 13.63 -3.92
C GLU A 250 13.94 13.49 -5.07
N PHE A 251 13.66 12.62 -6.06
CA PHE A 251 14.48 12.47 -7.26
C PHE A 251 14.48 13.73 -8.16
N ILE A 252 13.35 14.44 -8.24
CA ILE A 252 13.30 15.74 -8.95
C ILE A 252 14.26 16.72 -8.30
N ASP A 253 14.21 16.88 -6.98
CA ASP A 253 15.08 17.83 -6.26
C ASP A 253 16.55 17.41 -6.31
N PHE A 254 16.83 16.11 -6.29
CA PHE A 254 18.19 15.55 -6.38
C PHE A 254 18.85 15.87 -7.73
N GLY A 255 18.10 15.75 -8.84
CA GLY A 255 18.55 16.06 -10.19
C GLY A 255 18.48 17.54 -10.55
N GLY A 256 17.45 18.19 -10.07
CA GLY A 256 17.09 19.58 -10.34
C GLY A 256 15.80 19.75 -11.13
N ALA A 257 14.92 20.62 -10.64
CA ALA A 257 13.64 20.93 -11.29
C ALA A 257 13.81 21.49 -12.73
N ASP A 258 14.91 22.18 -13.00
CA ASP A 258 15.28 22.66 -14.34
C ASP A 258 15.56 21.49 -15.32
N ILE A 259 16.17 20.40 -14.86
CA ILE A 259 16.39 19.22 -15.70
C ILE A 259 15.05 18.61 -16.11
N LEU A 260 14.13 18.45 -15.16
CA LEU A 260 12.76 17.98 -15.47
C LEU A 260 12.05 18.94 -16.43
N HIS A 261 12.13 20.27 -16.19
CA HIS A 261 11.53 21.30 -17.05
C HIS A 261 12.03 21.19 -18.50
N HIS A 262 13.36 21.11 -18.70
CA HIS A 262 13.96 21.01 -20.03
C HIS A 262 13.60 19.69 -20.72
N ALA A 263 13.71 18.56 -20.02
CA ALA A 263 13.34 17.26 -20.57
C ALA A 263 11.86 17.20 -20.97
N SER A 264 10.98 17.74 -20.12
CA SER A 264 9.54 17.82 -20.40
C SER A 264 9.25 18.64 -21.65
N ARG A 265 9.92 19.79 -21.83
CA ARG A 265 9.75 20.65 -23.01
C ARG A 265 10.18 19.94 -24.28
N GLU A 266 11.34 19.28 -24.29
CA GLU A 266 11.83 18.54 -25.46
C GLU A 266 10.91 17.36 -25.83
N MET A 267 10.46 16.58 -24.83
CA MET A 267 9.52 15.49 -25.07
C MET A 267 8.13 15.97 -25.47
N ALA A 268 7.65 17.09 -24.93
CA ALA A 268 6.39 17.69 -25.35
C ALA A 268 6.42 18.14 -26.82
N ALA A 269 7.56 18.69 -27.28
CA ALA A 269 7.76 19.11 -28.67
C ALA A 269 7.93 17.93 -29.64
N SER A 270 8.58 16.84 -29.19
CA SER A 270 8.98 15.73 -30.04
C SER A 270 7.99 14.57 -30.06
N ILE A 271 7.20 14.39 -28.99
CA ILE A 271 6.30 13.24 -28.82
C ILE A 271 4.86 13.75 -28.69
N ASP A 272 4.48 14.32 -27.55
CA ASP A 272 3.10 14.74 -27.27
C ASP A 272 3.05 15.78 -26.14
N PRO A 273 2.59 17.02 -26.43
CA PRO A 273 2.46 18.06 -25.42
C PRO A 273 1.43 17.70 -24.33
N GLY A 274 0.40 16.93 -24.65
CA GLY A 274 -0.61 16.48 -23.67
C GLY A 274 -0.04 15.52 -22.63
N ARG A 275 1.00 14.76 -22.99
CA ARG A 275 1.66 13.78 -22.10
C ARG A 275 2.82 14.38 -21.32
N TYR A 276 3.59 15.29 -21.91
CA TYR A 276 4.91 15.68 -21.36
C TYR A 276 5.05 17.14 -20.97
N THR A 277 4.07 18.02 -21.21
CA THR A 277 4.16 19.40 -20.73
C THR A 277 4.38 19.44 -19.20
N ALA A 278 5.44 20.14 -18.78
CA ALA A 278 5.74 20.29 -17.36
C ALA A 278 4.58 20.98 -16.62
N PRO A 279 4.15 20.48 -15.45
CA PRO A 279 3.09 21.10 -14.66
C PRO A 279 3.53 22.50 -14.16
N ALA A 280 2.52 23.36 -13.91
CA ALA A 280 2.74 24.75 -13.52
C ALA A 280 3.70 24.91 -12.32
N ILE A 281 3.61 24.01 -11.34
CA ILE A 281 4.49 24.01 -10.16
C ILE A 281 5.97 23.89 -10.52
N VAL A 282 6.32 23.06 -11.51
CA VAL A 282 7.71 22.88 -11.96
C VAL A 282 8.19 24.16 -12.66
N ASN A 283 7.35 24.75 -13.51
CA ASN A 283 7.66 26.01 -14.21
C ASN A 283 7.87 27.16 -13.20
N GLN A 284 7.02 27.24 -12.18
CA GLN A 284 7.14 28.23 -11.11
C GLN A 284 8.44 28.04 -10.31
N MET A 285 8.77 26.81 -9.91
CA MET A 285 10.00 26.49 -9.18
C MET A 285 11.24 26.93 -9.95
N VAL A 286 11.28 26.69 -11.27
CA VAL A 286 12.39 27.10 -12.12
C VAL A 286 12.48 28.62 -12.19
N ALA A 287 11.36 29.34 -12.36
CA ALA A 287 11.32 30.80 -12.39
C ALA A 287 11.78 31.45 -11.07
N GLU A 288 11.49 30.80 -9.94
CA GLU A 288 11.87 31.25 -8.60
C GLU A 288 13.31 30.81 -8.19
N GLY A 289 14.00 30.04 -9.02
CA GLY A 289 15.33 29.52 -8.71
C GLY A 289 15.33 28.40 -7.65
N ARG A 290 14.19 27.82 -7.31
CA ARG A 290 14.06 26.67 -6.40
C ARG A 290 14.31 25.38 -7.17
N LEU A 291 15.58 25.07 -7.42
CA LEU A 291 15.99 23.98 -8.30
C LEU A 291 16.30 22.67 -7.54
N GLY A 292 15.97 22.61 -6.26
CA GLY A 292 16.23 21.43 -5.43
C GLY A 292 17.56 21.49 -4.70
N LEU A 293 18.22 20.34 -4.57
CA LEU A 293 19.45 20.16 -3.77
C LEU A 293 20.58 21.12 -4.14
N LYS A 294 20.72 21.51 -5.40
CA LYS A 294 21.80 22.41 -5.88
C LYS A 294 21.62 23.86 -5.47
N THR A 295 20.39 24.29 -5.16
CA THR A 295 20.09 25.67 -4.71
C THR A 295 19.63 25.71 -3.25
N GLY A 296 19.61 24.59 -2.55
CA GLY A 296 19.18 24.47 -1.15
C GLY A 296 17.67 24.49 -0.94
N SER A 297 16.87 24.61 -1.99
CA SER A 297 15.40 24.64 -1.93
C SER A 297 14.78 24.07 -3.20
N GLY A 298 13.74 23.25 -3.04
CA GLY A 298 12.98 22.64 -4.11
C GLY A 298 11.56 22.34 -3.67
N PHE A 299 11.12 21.09 -3.86
CA PHE A 299 9.93 20.53 -3.18
C PHE A 299 10.19 20.36 -1.69
N TYR A 300 11.44 20.07 -1.33
CA TYR A 300 11.92 20.00 0.04
C TYR A 300 12.88 21.17 0.35
N ASP A 301 13.06 21.44 1.64
CA ASP A 301 14.06 22.37 2.16
C ASP A 301 15.36 21.62 2.48
N TYR A 302 16.48 22.12 1.98
CA TYR A 302 17.81 21.57 2.16
C TYR A 302 18.78 22.56 2.84
N ALA A 303 18.30 23.72 3.30
CA ALA A 303 19.15 24.80 3.82
C ALA A 303 20.04 24.32 4.99
N ASP A 304 19.47 23.54 5.91
CA ASP A 304 20.19 23.02 7.09
C ASP A 304 20.68 21.57 6.92
N ARG A 305 20.65 21.02 5.70
CA ARG A 305 21.01 19.62 5.44
C ARG A 305 22.49 19.49 5.06
N ASP A 306 23.19 18.53 5.69
CA ASP A 306 24.51 18.09 5.18
C ASP A 306 24.31 17.36 3.84
N VAL A 307 24.45 18.13 2.75
CA VAL A 307 24.27 17.64 1.37
C VAL A 307 25.25 16.51 1.04
N ALA A 308 26.47 16.55 1.59
CA ALA A 308 27.46 15.51 1.32
C ALA A 308 27.11 14.20 2.02
N ALA A 309 26.66 14.27 3.26
CA ALA A 309 26.15 13.10 3.98
C ALA A 309 24.91 12.52 3.31
N TYR A 310 23.98 13.37 2.89
CA TYR A 310 22.78 12.95 2.17
C TYR A 310 23.09 12.23 0.85
N ARG A 311 24.01 12.77 0.05
CA ARG A 311 24.44 12.11 -1.21
C ARG A 311 25.10 10.75 -0.94
N ARG A 312 25.93 10.65 0.11
CA ARG A 312 26.54 9.38 0.51
C ARG A 312 25.48 8.34 0.91
N ASP A 313 24.46 8.76 1.66
CA ASP A 313 23.36 7.88 2.08
C ASP A 313 22.57 7.35 0.88
N VAL A 314 22.20 8.22 -0.06
CA VAL A 314 21.52 7.83 -1.32
C VAL A 314 22.37 6.82 -2.11
N LEU A 315 23.68 7.09 -2.24
CA LEU A 315 24.59 6.18 -2.92
C LEU A 315 24.71 4.84 -2.18
N SER A 316 24.80 4.87 -0.85
CA SER A 316 24.84 3.65 -0.03
C SER A 316 23.61 2.77 -0.20
N ARG A 317 22.40 3.38 -0.18
CA ARG A 317 21.14 2.66 -0.44
C ARG A 317 21.13 2.04 -1.85
N THR A 318 21.54 2.81 -2.85
CA THR A 318 21.61 2.33 -4.25
C THR A 318 22.59 1.16 -4.38
N LEU A 319 23.79 1.28 -3.83
CA LEU A 319 24.79 0.20 -3.85
C LEU A 319 24.34 -1.05 -3.11
N GLY A 320 23.64 -0.89 -1.97
CA GLY A 320 23.04 -2.01 -1.24
C GLY A 320 22.06 -2.81 -2.10
N MET A 321 21.19 -2.12 -2.84
CA MET A 321 20.24 -2.77 -3.76
C MET A 321 20.95 -3.43 -4.95
N LEU A 322 21.94 -2.80 -5.56
CA LEU A 322 22.73 -3.37 -6.64
C LEU A 322 23.47 -4.65 -6.21
N LYS A 323 24.06 -4.65 -5.01
CA LYS A 323 24.70 -5.84 -4.43
C LYS A 323 23.68 -6.96 -4.21
N HIS A 324 22.51 -6.64 -3.64
CA HIS A 324 21.44 -7.61 -3.43
C HIS A 324 20.94 -8.21 -4.75
N ALA A 325 20.84 -7.39 -5.80
CA ALA A 325 20.45 -7.82 -7.15
C ALA A 325 21.54 -8.56 -7.93
N GLY A 326 22.76 -8.72 -7.38
CA GLY A 326 23.88 -9.34 -8.09
C GLY A 326 24.41 -8.52 -9.27
N LEU A 327 24.12 -7.22 -9.29
CA LEU A 327 24.51 -6.31 -10.39
C LEU A 327 25.77 -5.49 -10.09
N TRP A 328 26.24 -5.54 -8.84
CA TRP A 328 27.47 -4.87 -8.43
C TRP A 328 28.70 -5.70 -8.82
N GLN A 329 29.63 -5.08 -9.51
CA GLN A 329 30.93 -5.66 -9.80
C GLN A 329 32.04 -4.83 -9.12
N PRO A 330 33.01 -5.46 -8.45
CA PRO A 330 34.16 -4.75 -7.93
C PRO A 330 35.04 -4.20 -9.07
N PRO A 331 35.96 -3.23 -8.79
CA PRO A 331 36.93 -2.78 -9.76
C PRO A 331 37.74 -3.94 -10.33
N ALA A 332 38.13 -3.85 -11.61
CA ALA A 332 38.84 -4.91 -12.32
C ALA A 332 40.21 -5.27 -11.68
N ASP A 333 40.82 -4.35 -10.96
CA ASP A 333 42.14 -4.51 -10.31
C ASP A 333 42.05 -4.92 -8.83
N ALA A 334 40.85 -5.19 -8.31
CA ALA A 334 40.70 -5.74 -6.97
C ALA A 334 41.10 -7.23 -7.01
N THR A 335 42.36 -7.52 -6.78
CA THR A 335 42.81 -8.88 -6.49
C THR A 335 42.04 -9.37 -5.27
N THR A 336 41.26 -10.42 -5.45
CA THR A 336 40.61 -11.16 -4.38
C THR A 336 41.72 -11.81 -3.54
N ASP A 337 42.00 -11.27 -2.37
CA ASP A 337 42.68 -11.98 -1.27
C ASP A 337 41.70 -12.90 -0.56
#